data_2179cab119d856594f75e3fdd3900c58
#
_entry.id   2179cab119d856594f75e3fdd3900c58
#
_cell.length_a   1.000
_cell.length_b   1.000
_cell.length_c   1.000
_cell.angle_alpha   90.00
_cell.angle_beta   90.00
_cell.angle_gamma   90.00
#
_symmetry.space_group_name_H-M   'P 1'
#
loop_
_entity.id
_entity.type
_entity.pdbx_description
1 polymer ?
#
loop_
_entity_poly.entity_id
_entity_poly.type
_entity_poly.pdbx_seq_one_letter_code
_entity_poly.pdbx_strand_id
1 'polypeptide(L)'
;WIDGGWKEIAHSTNIGYKRILRFPDVTTDKIRVRILESRLTPAICTISAHHYKARPPRLSAQRNMDGLVTIEPMPQEFGWKAHGENIAENLNAGFKIYYTTDGTEPSAGSTEYKDPFQMGNNELKAVAILNGEKGAILQERFGLVKKEWKVIGKTAQFLAIDLGSEHILSGFAFTPQKQEDKGTVAGIIRISNDGKNWKEMESFEFGNLINDPSK
;
A
#
# COMPACT_ATOMS: atom_id res chain seq x y z
N TRP A 1 -32.52 -9.39 -19.14
CA TRP A 1 -33.21 -10.42 -19.89
C TRP A 1 -32.29 -11.61 -20.05
N ILE A 2 -32.58 -12.73 -19.40
CA ILE A 2 -31.72 -13.91 -19.38
C ILE A 2 -32.63 -15.13 -19.64
N ASP A 3 -32.24 -15.99 -20.58
CA ASP A 3 -32.94 -17.24 -20.92
C ASP A 3 -34.45 -17.03 -21.23
N GLY A 4 -34.79 -15.97 -21.98
CA GLY A 4 -36.14 -15.69 -22.36
C GLY A 4 -37.06 -15.08 -21.29
N GLY A 5 -36.45 -14.57 -20.18
CA GLY A 5 -37.18 -13.97 -19.07
C GLY A 5 -36.46 -12.79 -18.39
N TRP A 6 -37.20 -12.00 -17.62
CA TRP A 6 -36.64 -11.00 -16.73
C TRP A 6 -36.19 -11.66 -15.46
N LYS A 7 -34.88 -11.55 -15.16
CA LYS A 7 -34.29 -12.01 -13.93
C LYS A 7 -33.79 -10.82 -13.11
N GLU A 8 -34.10 -10.79 -11.82
CA GLU A 8 -33.56 -9.80 -10.91
C GLU A 8 -32.07 -10.10 -10.68
N ILE A 9 -31.22 -9.09 -10.87
CA ILE A 9 -29.76 -9.20 -10.70
C ILE A 9 -29.23 -8.35 -9.56
N ALA A 10 -29.97 -7.32 -9.16
CA ALA A 10 -29.64 -6.48 -8.00
C ALA A 10 -30.85 -5.68 -7.57
N HIS A 11 -30.91 -5.36 -6.26
CA HIS A 11 -31.87 -4.39 -5.73
C HIS A 11 -31.20 -3.42 -4.77
N SER A 12 -31.85 -2.29 -4.49
CA SER A 12 -31.37 -1.29 -3.55
C SER A 12 -32.53 -0.46 -3.03
N THR A 13 -32.40 0.04 -1.81
CA THR A 13 -33.46 0.79 -1.12
C THR A 13 -33.42 2.30 -1.31
N ASN A 14 -32.31 2.85 -1.83
CA ASN A 14 -32.18 4.30 -1.97
C ASN A 14 -31.24 4.64 -3.14
N ILE A 15 -31.60 5.60 -3.97
CA ILE A 15 -30.77 6.07 -5.07
C ILE A 15 -29.93 7.28 -4.62
N GLY A 16 -30.47 8.18 -3.80
CA GLY A 16 -29.83 9.45 -3.47
C GLY A 16 -29.49 10.27 -4.73
N TYR A 17 -28.36 10.94 -4.70
CA TYR A 17 -27.86 11.69 -5.85
C TYR A 17 -27.35 10.78 -6.98
N LYS A 18 -26.69 9.66 -6.64
CA LYS A 18 -26.14 8.66 -7.57
C LYS A 18 -26.06 7.31 -6.86
N ARG A 19 -26.47 6.26 -7.55
CA ARG A 19 -26.31 4.89 -7.06
C ARG A 19 -25.54 4.04 -8.06
N ILE A 20 -24.52 3.35 -7.57
CA ILE A 20 -23.78 2.34 -8.32
C ILE A 20 -24.14 0.98 -7.72
N LEU A 21 -24.72 0.10 -8.52
CA LEU A 21 -25.00 -1.29 -8.15
C LEU A 21 -23.99 -2.19 -8.85
N ARG A 22 -23.43 -3.12 -8.11
CA ARG A 22 -22.54 -4.16 -8.60
C ARG A 22 -23.24 -5.50 -8.46
N PHE A 23 -23.05 -6.35 -9.44
CA PHE A 23 -23.60 -7.69 -9.51
C PHE A 23 -22.64 -8.59 -10.30
N PRO A 24 -22.73 -9.93 -10.18
CA PRO A 24 -21.95 -10.85 -10.99
C PRO A 24 -22.16 -10.59 -12.49
N ASP A 25 -21.13 -10.88 -13.28
CA ASP A 25 -21.20 -10.65 -14.73
C ASP A 25 -22.40 -11.37 -15.34
N VAL A 26 -23.15 -10.66 -16.15
CA VAL A 26 -24.28 -11.19 -16.92
C VAL A 26 -24.18 -10.76 -18.36
N THR A 27 -24.48 -11.66 -19.29
CA THR A 27 -24.59 -11.34 -20.71
C THR A 27 -26.04 -11.11 -21.04
N THR A 28 -26.40 -9.90 -21.50
CA THR A 28 -27.78 -9.52 -21.84
C THR A 28 -27.76 -8.37 -22.82
N ASP A 29 -28.82 -8.30 -23.62
CA ASP A 29 -29.12 -7.19 -24.54
C ASP A 29 -30.18 -6.21 -23.99
N LYS A 30 -30.77 -6.52 -22.81
CA LYS A 30 -31.86 -5.72 -22.24
C LYS A 30 -31.72 -5.56 -20.74
N ILE A 31 -31.87 -4.33 -20.28
CA ILE A 31 -31.89 -3.97 -18.84
C ILE A 31 -33.25 -3.30 -18.56
N ARG A 32 -33.83 -3.64 -17.42
CA ARG A 32 -35.04 -2.98 -16.90
C ARG A 32 -34.77 -2.52 -15.47
N VAL A 33 -34.94 -1.23 -15.21
CA VAL A 33 -35.00 -0.68 -13.87
C VAL A 33 -36.44 -0.60 -13.43
N ARG A 34 -36.78 -1.18 -12.27
CA ARG A 34 -38.10 -1.13 -11.68
C ARG A 34 -38.06 -0.36 -10.40
N ILE A 35 -38.80 0.75 -10.31
CA ILE A 35 -38.96 1.53 -9.07
C ILE A 35 -40.16 0.97 -8.37
N LEU A 36 -39.95 0.47 -7.15
CA LEU A 36 -40.98 -0.17 -6.34
C LEU A 36 -41.71 0.84 -5.45
N GLU A 37 -41.00 1.83 -4.96
CA GLU A 37 -41.51 2.85 -4.06
C GLU A 37 -40.81 4.18 -4.31
N SER A 38 -41.55 5.27 -4.22
CA SER A 38 -41.04 6.64 -4.36
C SER A 38 -41.92 7.61 -3.58
N ARG A 39 -41.34 8.58 -2.95
CA ARG A 39 -42.09 9.64 -2.22
C ARG A 39 -42.79 10.62 -3.14
N LEU A 40 -42.20 10.84 -4.33
CA LEU A 40 -42.74 11.71 -5.38
C LEU A 40 -42.55 11.00 -6.70
N THR A 41 -43.06 11.58 -7.77
CA THR A 41 -42.82 11.06 -9.13
C THR A 41 -41.32 10.93 -9.39
N PRO A 42 -40.82 9.70 -9.61
CA PRO A 42 -39.40 9.48 -9.79
C PRO A 42 -38.92 10.07 -11.10
N ALA A 43 -37.78 10.78 -11.07
CA ALA A 43 -37.08 11.25 -12.24
C ALA A 43 -35.69 10.61 -12.31
N ILE A 44 -35.36 9.97 -13.40
CA ILE A 44 -34.04 9.38 -13.68
C ILE A 44 -33.40 10.16 -14.83
N CYS A 45 -32.31 10.88 -14.55
CA CYS A 45 -31.64 11.66 -15.57
C CYS A 45 -30.69 10.82 -16.41
N THR A 46 -30.05 9.80 -15.84
CA THR A 46 -29.05 8.99 -16.55
C THR A 46 -29.04 7.57 -16.03
N ILE A 47 -28.94 6.61 -16.93
CA ILE A 47 -28.62 5.20 -16.63
C ILE A 47 -27.40 4.83 -17.47
N SER A 48 -26.43 4.17 -16.87
CA SER A 48 -25.25 3.62 -17.56
C SER A 48 -25.01 2.18 -17.11
N ALA A 49 -24.54 1.34 -18.02
CA ALA A 49 -24.14 -0.03 -17.75
C ALA A 49 -22.65 -0.16 -18.06
N HIS A 50 -21.93 -0.86 -17.20
CA HIS A 50 -20.49 -1.03 -17.31
C HIS A 50 -20.12 -2.48 -17.06
N HIS A 51 -19.17 -3.00 -17.84
CA HIS A 51 -18.45 -4.22 -17.50
C HIS A 51 -17.26 -3.87 -16.63
N TYR A 52 -17.23 -4.39 -15.40
CA TYR A 52 -16.13 -4.19 -14.48
C TYR A 52 -15.10 -5.32 -14.63
N LYS A 53 -13.91 -4.98 -15.04
CA LYS A 53 -12.78 -5.91 -14.96
C LYS A 53 -12.05 -5.72 -13.63
N ALA A 54 -11.88 -6.79 -12.89
CA ALA A 54 -11.02 -6.79 -11.71
C ALA A 54 -9.60 -6.40 -12.12
N ARG A 55 -9.00 -5.47 -11.40
CA ARG A 55 -7.62 -5.03 -11.62
C ARG A 55 -6.72 -5.61 -10.54
N PRO A 56 -5.43 -5.88 -10.85
CA PRO A 56 -4.49 -6.28 -9.84
C PRO A 56 -4.42 -5.25 -8.71
N PRO A 57 -4.35 -5.69 -7.44
CA PRO A 57 -4.25 -4.77 -6.31
C PRO A 57 -2.91 -4.01 -6.33
N ARG A 58 -2.89 -2.84 -5.71
CA ARG A 58 -1.64 -2.21 -5.29
C ARG A 58 -1.03 -3.03 -4.17
N LEU A 59 0.29 -3.00 -4.08
CA LEU A 59 1.03 -3.74 -3.07
C LEU A 59 1.66 -2.77 -2.08
N SER A 60 1.91 -3.24 -0.88
CA SER A 60 2.79 -2.67 0.12
C SER A 60 3.80 -3.72 0.56
N ALA A 61 4.98 -3.29 1.00
CA ALA A 61 5.97 -4.18 1.58
C ALA A 61 6.50 -3.60 2.88
N GLN A 62 6.75 -4.47 3.83
CA GLN A 62 7.34 -4.13 5.11
C GLN A 62 8.48 -5.11 5.39
N ARG A 63 9.52 -4.64 6.06
CA ARG A 63 10.61 -5.48 6.54
C ARG A 63 10.72 -5.34 8.05
N ASN A 64 10.71 -6.46 8.75
CA ASN A 64 10.90 -6.48 10.19
C ASN A 64 12.39 -6.25 10.57
N MET A 65 12.66 -6.20 11.87
CA MET A 65 14.03 -5.96 12.39
C MET A 65 15.00 -7.10 12.06
N ASP A 66 14.49 -8.32 11.85
CA ASP A 66 15.28 -9.50 11.48
C ASP A 66 15.62 -9.57 9.99
N GLY A 67 15.12 -8.64 9.19
CA GLY A 67 15.34 -8.61 7.75
C GLY A 67 14.32 -9.39 6.93
N LEU A 68 13.25 -9.90 7.55
CA LEU A 68 12.18 -10.63 6.88
C LEU A 68 11.22 -9.65 6.21
N VAL A 69 11.04 -9.77 4.91
CA VAL A 69 10.14 -8.95 4.09
C VAL A 69 8.81 -9.63 3.89
N THR A 70 7.74 -8.90 4.14
CA THR A 70 6.36 -9.29 3.85
C THR A 70 5.80 -8.38 2.78
N ILE A 71 5.15 -8.94 1.75
CA ILE A 71 4.47 -8.19 0.69
C ILE A 71 2.98 -8.48 0.79
N GLU A 72 2.17 -7.42 0.86
CA GLU A 72 0.73 -7.53 1.06
C GLU A 72 -0.03 -6.68 0.04
N PRO A 73 -1.23 -7.13 -0.40
CA PRO A 73 -2.11 -6.28 -1.18
C PRO A 73 -2.64 -5.14 -0.29
N MET A 74 -2.57 -3.93 -0.81
CA MET A 74 -3.20 -2.79 -0.15
C MET A 74 -4.72 -2.91 -0.23
N PRO A 75 -5.44 -2.60 0.87
CA PRO A 75 -6.88 -2.52 0.83
C PRO A 75 -7.32 -1.56 -0.29
N GLN A 76 -8.17 -2.03 -1.20
CA GLN A 76 -8.80 -1.11 -2.14
C GLN A 76 -9.88 -0.33 -1.37
N GLU A 77 -9.60 0.93 -1.07
CA GLU A 77 -10.62 1.84 -0.58
C GLU A 77 -11.63 2.13 -1.69
N PHE A 78 -12.65 1.31 -1.78
CA PHE A 78 -13.86 1.72 -2.46
C PHE A 78 -14.58 2.69 -1.53
N GLY A 79 -14.71 3.96 -1.91
CA GLY A 79 -15.33 5.03 -1.12
C GLY A 79 -16.79 4.81 -0.71
N TRP A 80 -17.29 3.58 -0.79
CA TRP A 80 -18.61 3.12 -0.38
C TRP A 80 -18.53 1.69 0.14
N LYS A 81 -18.67 1.52 1.45
CA LYS A 81 -19.03 0.22 2.01
C LYS A 81 -20.47 -0.05 1.57
N ALA A 82 -20.66 -0.87 0.55
CA ALA A 82 -21.97 -1.41 0.26
C ALA A 82 -22.46 -2.19 1.49
N HIS A 83 -23.69 -1.92 1.95
CA HIS A 83 -24.26 -2.68 3.06
C HIS A 83 -24.23 -4.18 2.73
N GLY A 84 -23.44 -4.93 3.48
CA GLY A 84 -23.66 -6.37 3.71
C GLY A 84 -22.82 -7.36 2.91
N GLU A 85 -22.07 -6.99 1.87
CA GLU A 85 -21.24 -7.94 1.14
C GLU A 85 -19.84 -7.39 0.86
N ASN A 86 -18.81 -8.16 1.23
CA ASN A 86 -17.41 -7.91 0.87
C ASN A 86 -17.20 -8.23 -0.62
N ILE A 87 -17.76 -7.41 -1.51
CA ILE A 87 -17.52 -7.52 -2.95
C ILE A 87 -16.03 -7.36 -3.27
N ALA A 88 -15.27 -6.66 -2.42
CA ALA A 88 -13.84 -6.46 -2.57
C ALA A 88 -13.03 -7.77 -2.47
N GLU A 89 -13.44 -8.73 -1.64
CA GLU A 89 -12.73 -10.00 -1.48
C GLU A 89 -12.83 -10.89 -2.72
N ASN A 90 -13.97 -10.87 -3.40
CA ASN A 90 -14.19 -11.68 -4.61
C ASN A 90 -13.58 -11.06 -5.88
N LEU A 91 -13.37 -9.75 -5.92
CA LEU A 91 -12.84 -9.07 -7.12
C LEU A 91 -11.32 -9.24 -7.29
N ASN A 92 -10.60 -9.59 -6.24
CA ASN A 92 -9.16 -9.78 -6.24
C ASN A 92 -8.72 -11.25 -6.07
N ALA A 93 -9.66 -12.19 -6.07
CA ALA A 93 -9.33 -13.62 -6.00
C ALA A 93 -8.55 -14.04 -7.24
N GLY A 94 -7.41 -14.69 -7.04
CA GLY A 94 -6.62 -15.31 -8.10
C GLY A 94 -5.46 -14.49 -8.66
N PHE A 95 -5.12 -13.32 -8.09
CA PHE A 95 -3.87 -12.64 -8.44
C PHE A 95 -2.66 -13.37 -7.84
N LYS A 96 -1.52 -13.22 -8.51
CA LYS A 96 -0.22 -13.67 -8.04
C LYS A 96 0.71 -12.47 -7.89
N ILE A 97 1.59 -12.54 -6.91
CA ILE A 97 2.60 -11.50 -6.67
C ILE A 97 3.95 -12.02 -7.15
N TYR A 98 4.65 -11.21 -7.94
CA TYR A 98 6.01 -11.49 -8.40
C TYR A 98 6.93 -10.37 -7.95
N TYR A 99 8.18 -10.70 -7.64
CA TYR A 99 9.14 -9.73 -7.17
C TYR A 99 10.55 -9.95 -7.71
N THR A 100 11.37 -8.89 -7.63
CA THR A 100 12.81 -8.86 -7.92
C THR A 100 13.54 -8.08 -6.84
N THR A 101 14.82 -8.40 -6.63
CA THR A 101 15.71 -7.72 -5.66
C THR A 101 16.98 -7.20 -6.29
N ASP A 102 17.09 -7.26 -7.60
CA ASP A 102 18.24 -6.87 -8.42
C ASP A 102 18.01 -5.58 -9.22
N GLY A 103 16.88 -4.89 -8.95
CA GLY A 103 16.50 -3.66 -9.63
C GLY A 103 15.78 -3.86 -10.96
N THR A 104 15.66 -5.09 -11.48
CA THR A 104 14.90 -5.38 -12.70
C THR A 104 13.39 -5.23 -12.47
N GLU A 105 12.62 -5.01 -13.53
CA GLU A 105 11.16 -4.96 -13.43
C GLU A 105 10.57 -6.36 -13.27
N PRO A 106 9.69 -6.59 -12.26
CA PRO A 106 9.07 -7.88 -12.06
C PRO A 106 8.04 -8.21 -13.15
N SER A 107 7.97 -9.50 -13.48
CA SER A 107 7.05 -10.06 -14.48
C SER A 107 6.57 -11.44 -14.03
N ALA A 108 5.69 -12.08 -14.81
CA ALA A 108 5.26 -13.46 -14.55
C ALA A 108 6.41 -14.49 -14.60
N GLY A 109 7.56 -14.14 -15.16
CA GLY A 109 8.79 -14.95 -15.15
C GLY A 109 9.70 -14.71 -13.94
N SER A 110 9.39 -13.73 -13.09
CA SER A 110 10.16 -13.42 -11.88
C SER A 110 9.78 -14.36 -10.74
N THR A 111 10.44 -14.21 -9.59
CA THR A 111 10.13 -15.02 -8.40
C THR A 111 8.71 -14.77 -7.91
N GLU A 112 7.90 -15.82 -7.80
CA GLU A 112 6.56 -15.74 -7.21
C GLU A 112 6.68 -15.60 -5.69
N TYR A 113 6.02 -14.59 -5.12
CA TYR A 113 5.95 -14.41 -3.68
C TYR A 113 4.90 -15.35 -3.08
N LYS A 114 5.33 -16.22 -2.17
CA LYS A 114 4.46 -17.16 -1.44
C LYS A 114 4.54 -16.95 0.06
N ASP A 115 5.77 -16.73 0.55
CA ASP A 115 6.07 -16.61 1.97
C ASP A 115 7.04 -15.45 2.19
N PRO A 116 7.09 -14.86 3.40
CA PRO A 116 8.08 -13.87 3.77
C PRO A 116 9.50 -14.38 3.54
N PHE A 117 10.38 -13.52 3.04
CA PHE A 117 11.76 -13.88 2.68
C PHE A 117 12.78 -12.92 3.27
N GLN A 118 14.02 -13.41 3.45
CA GLN A 118 15.12 -12.60 3.95
C GLN A 118 15.65 -11.65 2.87
N MET A 119 15.83 -10.37 3.25
CA MET A 119 16.37 -9.35 2.39
C MET A 119 17.25 -8.37 3.17
N GLY A 120 18.44 -8.13 2.65
CA GLY A 120 19.39 -7.17 3.18
C GLY A 120 19.12 -5.73 2.74
N ASN A 121 20.21 -4.99 2.55
CA ASN A 121 20.21 -3.59 2.07
C ASN A 121 20.08 -3.57 0.55
N ASN A 122 18.89 -3.73 0.05
CA ASN A 122 18.59 -3.77 -1.39
C ASN A 122 17.29 -3.07 -1.74
N GLU A 123 17.05 -2.93 -3.04
CA GLU A 123 15.78 -2.47 -3.61
C GLU A 123 14.88 -3.66 -3.93
N LEU A 124 13.65 -3.58 -3.47
CA LEU A 124 12.58 -4.50 -3.81
C LEU A 124 11.69 -3.86 -4.87
N LYS A 125 11.42 -4.59 -5.94
CA LYS A 125 10.31 -4.30 -6.84
C LYS A 125 9.34 -5.47 -6.84
N ALA A 126 8.04 -5.18 -6.76
CA ALA A 126 7.01 -6.20 -6.78
C ALA A 126 5.80 -5.77 -7.61
N VAL A 127 5.10 -6.73 -8.18
CA VAL A 127 3.89 -6.50 -8.98
C VAL A 127 2.87 -7.60 -8.73
N ALA A 128 1.60 -7.22 -8.61
CA ALA A 128 0.50 -8.16 -8.66
C ALA A 128 0.08 -8.37 -10.11
N ILE A 129 -0.16 -9.62 -10.51
CA ILE A 129 -0.65 -9.99 -11.85
C ILE A 129 -1.97 -10.75 -11.68
N LEU A 130 -3.01 -10.29 -12.36
CA LEU A 130 -4.33 -10.90 -12.38
C LEU A 130 -4.79 -11.12 -13.82
N ASN A 131 -5.10 -12.36 -14.19
CA ASN A 131 -5.54 -12.72 -15.53
C ASN A 131 -4.61 -12.21 -16.66
N GLY A 132 -3.30 -12.17 -16.41
CA GLY A 132 -2.30 -11.66 -17.34
C GLY A 132 -2.10 -10.13 -17.33
N GLU A 133 -2.97 -9.38 -16.67
CA GLU A 133 -2.77 -7.93 -16.48
C GLU A 133 -1.81 -7.65 -15.32
N LYS A 134 -0.83 -6.77 -15.57
CA LYS A 134 0.08 -6.27 -14.53
C LYS A 134 -0.55 -5.10 -13.77
N GLY A 135 -0.41 -5.11 -12.46
CA GLY A 135 -0.75 -3.99 -11.59
C GLY A 135 0.34 -2.90 -11.57
N ALA A 136 0.18 -1.95 -10.65
CA ALA A 136 1.22 -0.97 -10.37
C ALA A 136 2.44 -1.66 -9.74
N ILE A 137 3.63 -1.25 -10.15
CA ILE A 137 4.89 -1.75 -9.56
C ILE A 137 5.06 -1.07 -8.20
N LEU A 138 5.21 -1.88 -7.16
CA LEU A 138 5.74 -1.44 -5.88
C LEU A 138 7.26 -1.33 -6.01
N GLN A 139 7.83 -0.26 -5.49
CA GLN A 139 9.27 -0.07 -5.38
C GLN A 139 9.61 0.42 -3.98
N GLU A 140 10.39 -0.37 -3.25
CA GLU A 140 10.80 -0.07 -1.88
C GLU A 140 12.30 -0.28 -1.72
N ARG A 141 12.95 0.61 -0.96
CA ARG A 141 14.35 0.51 -0.60
C ARG A 141 14.49 0.22 0.88
N PHE A 142 15.11 -0.89 1.21
CA PHE A 142 15.41 -1.23 2.59
C PHE A 142 16.87 -0.92 2.91
N GLY A 143 17.11 -0.23 4.02
CA GLY A 143 18.45 0.02 4.56
C GLY A 143 19.04 -1.22 5.26
N LEU A 144 19.98 -1.03 6.14
CA LEU A 144 20.60 -2.12 6.92
C LEU A 144 19.56 -2.86 7.78
N VAL A 145 19.77 -4.16 7.98
CA VAL A 145 18.99 -4.97 8.94
C VAL A 145 19.30 -4.50 10.35
N LYS A 146 18.28 -4.30 11.19
CA LYS A 146 18.43 -3.68 12.51
C LYS A 146 18.50 -4.67 13.67
N LYS A 147 18.59 -5.97 13.40
CA LYS A 147 18.57 -7.02 14.40
C LYS A 147 19.64 -6.86 15.48
N GLU A 148 20.84 -6.44 15.09
CA GLU A 148 21.99 -6.30 15.99
C GLU A 148 22.14 -4.89 16.55
N TRP A 149 21.27 -3.97 16.13
CA TRP A 149 21.37 -2.58 16.58
C TRP A 149 21.04 -2.45 18.07
N LYS A 150 21.90 -1.73 18.80
CA LYS A 150 21.71 -1.45 20.22
C LYS A 150 21.82 0.04 20.48
N VAL A 151 20.92 0.57 21.28
CA VAL A 151 21.05 1.94 21.78
C VAL A 151 22.10 1.93 22.89
N ILE A 152 23.24 2.57 22.65
CA ILE A 152 24.36 2.67 23.60
C ILE A 152 24.39 3.99 24.37
N GLY A 153 23.59 4.98 23.92
CA GLY A 153 23.44 6.24 24.62
C GLY A 153 22.20 6.98 24.12
N LYS A 154 21.43 7.53 25.06
CA LYS A 154 20.24 8.32 24.76
C LYS A 154 20.04 9.41 25.80
N THR A 155 19.92 10.66 25.33
CA THR A 155 19.49 11.81 26.13
C THR A 155 18.43 12.60 25.34
N ALA A 156 17.96 13.73 25.88
CA ALA A 156 17.11 14.63 25.14
C ALA A 156 17.82 15.28 23.92
N GLN A 157 19.16 15.23 23.87
CA GLN A 157 19.96 15.92 22.85
C GLN A 157 20.68 14.98 21.90
N PHE A 158 20.80 13.70 22.18
CA PHE A 158 21.43 12.74 21.28
C PHE A 158 20.89 11.32 21.42
N LEU A 159 21.05 10.56 20.34
CA LEU A 159 20.84 9.12 20.27
C LEU A 159 22.11 8.50 19.67
N ALA A 160 22.74 7.58 20.40
CA ALA A 160 23.85 6.79 19.89
C ALA A 160 23.44 5.32 19.72
N ILE A 161 23.73 4.77 18.55
CA ILE A 161 23.36 3.41 18.16
C ILE A 161 24.62 2.66 17.76
N ASP A 162 24.82 1.49 18.36
CA ASP A 162 25.77 0.48 17.89
C ASP A 162 25.08 -0.37 16.81
N LEU A 163 25.69 -0.49 15.65
CA LEU A 163 25.14 -1.23 14.50
C LEU A 163 25.47 -2.74 14.56
N GLY A 164 26.25 -3.18 15.58
CA GLY A 164 26.67 -4.56 15.78
C GLY A 164 27.92 -4.97 14.99
N SER A 165 28.17 -4.33 13.86
CA SER A 165 29.35 -4.55 13.02
C SER A 165 29.67 -3.32 12.20
N GLU A 166 30.85 -3.31 11.57
CA GLU A 166 31.27 -2.23 10.69
C GLU A 166 30.52 -2.30 9.34
N HIS A 167 29.98 -1.17 8.91
CA HIS A 167 29.22 -1.03 7.69
C HIS A 167 29.68 0.17 6.86
N ILE A 168 29.59 0.06 5.54
CA ILE A 168 29.71 1.21 4.65
C ILE A 168 28.34 1.92 4.60
N LEU A 169 28.29 3.17 5.07
CA LEU A 169 27.09 3.98 5.09
C LEU A 169 27.19 5.07 4.02
N SER A 170 26.14 5.22 3.23
CA SER A 170 26.01 6.28 2.22
C SER A 170 24.86 7.25 2.50
N GLY A 171 24.04 6.98 3.52
CA GLY A 171 22.90 7.81 3.86
C GLY A 171 22.28 7.43 5.18
N PHE A 172 21.43 8.31 5.67
CA PHE A 172 20.68 8.18 6.90
C PHE A 172 19.22 8.59 6.65
N ALA A 173 18.27 7.79 7.10
CA ALA A 173 16.86 8.11 7.07
C ALA A 173 16.31 8.19 8.49
N PHE A 174 15.59 9.23 8.77
CA PHE A 174 14.96 9.49 10.04
C PHE A 174 13.48 9.80 9.84
N THR A 175 12.62 9.12 10.58
CA THR A 175 11.18 9.40 10.58
C THR A 175 10.81 10.03 11.92
N PRO A 176 10.45 11.31 11.97
CA PRO A 176 10.06 11.98 13.20
C PRO A 176 8.73 11.41 13.71
N GLN A 177 8.63 11.29 15.02
CA GLN A 177 7.36 10.96 15.65
C GLN A 177 6.46 12.21 15.63
N LYS A 178 5.22 12.09 15.15
CA LYS A 178 4.22 13.17 15.21
C LYS A 178 3.94 13.52 16.67
N GLN A 179 4.60 14.56 17.17
CA GLN A 179 4.22 15.24 18.42
C GLN A 179 4.13 16.73 18.11
N GLU A 180 3.00 17.30 18.41
CA GLU A 180 2.61 18.66 18.00
C GLU A 180 3.59 19.78 18.42
N ASP A 181 4.46 19.56 19.43
CA ASP A 181 5.34 20.63 19.96
C ASP A 181 6.79 20.20 20.24
N LYS A 182 7.25 19.04 19.80
CA LYS A 182 8.59 18.52 20.17
C LYS A 182 9.33 17.82 19.03
N GLY A 183 9.31 18.37 17.84
CA GLY A 183 10.08 17.82 16.72
C GLY A 183 11.55 18.23 16.78
N THR A 184 12.43 17.32 16.34
CA THR A 184 13.81 17.67 16.06
C THR A 184 13.85 18.61 14.87
N VAL A 185 14.37 19.82 15.03
CA VAL A 185 14.43 20.84 13.96
C VAL A 185 15.75 20.71 13.21
N ALA A 186 16.85 20.46 13.90
CA ALA A 186 18.18 20.32 13.32
C ALA A 186 19.00 19.30 14.10
N GLY A 187 20.02 18.78 13.48
CA GLY A 187 20.94 17.84 14.10
C GLY A 187 22.23 17.63 13.34
N ILE A 188 23.10 16.86 13.93
CA ILE A 188 24.41 16.51 13.38
C ILE A 188 24.55 15.00 13.43
N ILE A 189 24.95 14.39 12.31
CA ILE A 189 25.29 12.98 12.23
C ILE A 189 26.78 12.82 12.47
N ARG A 190 27.12 11.96 13.43
CA ARG A 190 28.49 11.59 13.74
C ARG A 190 28.64 10.08 13.67
N ILE A 191 29.81 9.63 13.23
CA ILE A 191 30.18 8.20 13.18
C ILE A 191 31.41 7.92 14.06
N SER A 192 31.50 6.69 14.54
CA SER A 192 32.64 6.22 15.34
C SER A 192 32.80 4.72 15.13
N ASN A 193 34.05 4.22 15.11
CA ASN A 193 34.36 2.80 15.11
C ASN A 193 34.75 2.28 16.50
N ASP A 194 34.97 3.17 17.48
CA ASP A 194 35.39 2.82 18.84
C ASP A 194 34.42 3.28 19.93
N GLY A 195 33.33 3.98 19.54
CA GLY A 195 32.35 4.55 20.47
C GLY A 195 32.88 5.70 21.35
N LYS A 196 34.14 6.14 21.17
CA LYS A 196 34.80 7.20 21.96
C LYS A 196 35.14 8.41 21.09
N ASN A 197 35.70 8.16 19.90
CA ASN A 197 36.10 9.20 18.95
C ASN A 197 35.02 9.33 17.87
N TRP A 198 34.29 10.45 17.90
CA TRP A 198 33.17 10.71 16.99
C TRP A 198 33.59 11.72 15.95
N LYS A 199 33.44 11.34 14.69
CA LYS A 199 33.66 12.21 13.52
C LYS A 199 32.33 12.72 13.00
N GLU A 200 32.23 14.03 12.85
CA GLU A 200 31.08 14.67 12.20
C GLU A 200 31.08 14.38 10.69
N MET A 201 29.96 13.98 10.16
CA MET A 201 29.78 13.63 8.75
C MET A 201 28.88 14.64 8.05
N GLU A 202 27.76 15.00 8.66
CA GLU A 202 26.75 15.83 8.02
C GLU A 202 25.90 16.53 9.09
N SER A 203 25.45 17.73 8.78
CA SER A 203 24.40 18.42 9.53
C SER A 203 23.11 18.45 8.72
N PHE A 204 21.98 18.42 9.39
CA PHE A 204 20.68 18.47 8.75
C PHE A 204 19.72 19.40 9.48
N GLU A 205 18.82 19.99 8.71
CA GLU A 205 17.68 20.73 9.22
C GLU A 205 16.40 20.12 8.64
N PHE A 206 15.47 19.79 9.51
CA PHE A 206 14.11 19.51 9.10
C PHE A 206 13.37 20.85 9.06
N GLY A 207 12.89 21.25 7.92
CA GLY A 207 12.08 22.45 7.78
C GLY A 207 10.83 22.39 8.69
N ASN A 208 9.75 23.00 8.31
CA ASN A 208 8.53 23.04 9.10
C ASN A 208 7.83 21.64 9.17
N LEU A 209 8.32 20.75 10.04
CA LEU A 209 7.76 19.42 10.26
C LEU A 209 6.30 19.41 10.72
N ILE A 210 5.81 20.54 11.27
CA ILE A 210 4.41 20.70 11.70
C ILE A 210 3.50 20.75 10.46
N ASN A 211 3.94 21.45 9.41
CA ASN A 211 3.14 21.64 8.20
C ASN A 211 3.47 20.64 7.08
N ASP A 212 4.65 20.01 7.10
CA ASP A 212 5.07 19.02 6.11
C ASP A 212 5.90 17.92 6.77
N PRO A 213 5.25 16.97 7.45
CA PRO A 213 5.94 15.88 8.15
C PRO A 213 6.55 14.82 7.21
N SER A 214 6.43 14.99 5.89
CA SER A 214 6.99 14.07 4.89
C SER A 214 8.36 14.49 4.35
N LYS A 215 8.88 15.66 4.77
CA LYS A 215 10.22 16.12 4.41
C LYS A 215 11.30 15.54 5.27
#